data_aa4dbb5c289d861e43c5070ac14a2711
#
_entry.id   aa4dbb5c289d861e43c5070ac14a2711
#
_cell.length_a   1.000
_cell.length_b   1.000
_cell.length_c   1.000
_cell.angle_alpha   90.00
_cell.angle_beta   90.00
_cell.angle_gamma   90.00
#
_symmetry.space_group_name_H-M   'P 1'
#
loop_
_entity.id
_entity.type
_entity.pdbx_description
1 polymer ?
#
loop_
_entity_poly.entity_id
_entity_poly.type
_entity_poly.pdbx_seq_one_letter_code
_entity_poly.pdbx_strand_id
1 'polypeptide(L)'
;MNRPSYVTDDRLRHFISEAIREDVGDGDHSTMASVPANMIRRAHLIIKDDCILAGVDLALEIFRYYDKDLKIDVLKKDGEFVKKGDIAFEVVGSARSILTMERFVLNCMQRMSGIATYAHDTVKLVEGTITKILDTRKTTPNFRMCEKWAVYIGGAQNHRFGLYDMIMLKDNHNDYAGGITASVTSTVKYLKEKGKDSTECSLDIMDRR
;
A
#
# COMPACT_ATOMS: atom_id res chain seq x y z
N MET A 1 0.29 -5.58 12.97
CA MET A 1 1.64 -5.42 12.38
C MET A 1 2.00 -3.94 12.40
N ASN A 2 3.25 -3.55 12.68
CA ASN A 2 3.60 -2.13 12.64
C ASN A 2 3.59 -1.60 11.20
N ARG A 3 3.05 -0.39 11.00
CA ARG A 3 3.06 0.28 9.69
C ARG A 3 4.51 0.58 9.27
N PRO A 4 4.87 0.38 7.99
CA PRO A 4 6.15 0.86 7.47
C PRO A 4 6.31 2.38 7.66
N SER A 5 7.54 2.85 7.84
CA SER A 5 7.82 4.27 8.16
C SER A 5 7.30 5.28 7.13
N TYR A 6 7.14 4.85 5.88
CA TYR A 6 6.57 5.70 4.83
C TYR A 6 5.04 5.77 4.85
N VAL A 7 4.34 4.94 5.64
CA VAL A 7 2.88 5.01 5.85
C VAL A 7 2.61 5.96 7.01
N THR A 8 2.76 7.25 6.74
CA THR A 8 2.50 8.31 7.72
C THR A 8 1.04 8.74 7.69
N ASP A 9 0.56 9.32 8.79
CA ASP A 9 -0.81 9.84 8.89
C ASP A 9 -1.10 10.90 7.81
N ASP A 10 -0.13 11.76 7.49
CA ASP A 10 -0.28 12.78 6.45
C ASP A 10 -0.45 12.16 5.07
N ARG A 11 0.35 11.13 4.74
CA ARG A 11 0.20 10.41 3.45
C ARG A 11 -1.11 9.65 3.36
N LEU A 12 -1.54 9.03 4.47
CA LEU A 12 -2.84 8.35 4.54
C LEU A 12 -3.98 9.34 4.33
N ARG A 13 -3.98 10.45 5.05
CA ARG A 13 -5.01 11.49 4.91
C ARG A 13 -5.05 12.06 3.50
N HIS A 14 -3.89 12.36 2.92
CA HIS A 14 -3.82 12.84 1.53
C HIS A 14 -4.41 11.82 0.55
N PHE A 15 -3.98 10.55 0.63
CA PHE A 15 -4.50 9.47 -0.22
C PHE A 15 -6.02 9.32 -0.07
N ILE A 16 -6.52 9.25 1.17
CA ILE A 16 -7.95 9.06 1.45
C ILE A 16 -8.76 10.25 0.93
N SER A 17 -8.30 11.48 1.19
CA SER A 17 -9.01 12.68 0.74
C SER A 17 -9.13 12.76 -0.78
N GLU A 18 -8.04 12.45 -1.51
CA GLU A 18 -8.06 12.49 -2.97
C GLU A 18 -8.94 11.39 -3.57
N ALA A 19 -8.90 10.18 -2.99
CA ALA A 19 -9.75 9.09 -3.43
C ALA A 19 -11.24 9.37 -3.18
N ILE A 20 -11.59 9.96 -2.04
CA ILE A 20 -12.98 10.39 -1.75
C ILE A 20 -13.39 11.51 -2.71
N ARG A 21 -12.53 12.46 -3.00
CA ARG A 21 -12.81 13.53 -3.96
C ARG A 21 -13.08 13.00 -5.36
N GLU A 22 -12.33 11.95 -5.78
CA GLU A 22 -12.51 11.28 -7.08
C GLU A 22 -13.83 10.53 -7.17
N ASP A 23 -14.20 9.76 -6.15
CA ASP A 23 -15.31 8.81 -6.20
C ASP A 23 -16.64 9.41 -5.74
N VAL A 24 -16.60 10.31 -4.75
CA VAL A 24 -17.82 10.89 -4.14
C VAL A 24 -18.15 12.27 -4.71
N GLY A 25 -17.16 13.11 -4.99
CA GLY A 25 -17.36 14.46 -5.51
C GLY A 25 -18.24 15.30 -4.60
N ASP A 26 -19.39 15.76 -5.10
CA ASP A 26 -20.40 16.53 -4.37
C ASP A 26 -21.44 15.68 -3.64
N GLY A 27 -21.37 14.34 -3.73
CA GLY A 27 -22.20 13.42 -2.94
C GLY A 27 -22.54 12.11 -3.63
N ASP A 28 -22.80 11.07 -2.82
CA ASP A 28 -23.41 9.82 -3.28
C ASP A 28 -24.90 10.01 -3.48
N HIS A 29 -25.29 10.48 -4.67
CA HIS A 29 -26.67 10.81 -4.99
C HIS A 29 -27.63 9.61 -4.88
N SER A 30 -27.17 8.41 -5.22
CA SER A 30 -27.97 7.18 -5.08
C SER A 30 -28.34 6.93 -3.63
N THR A 31 -27.34 6.95 -2.76
CA THR A 31 -27.52 6.75 -1.33
C THR A 31 -28.32 7.90 -0.68
N MET A 32 -28.02 9.14 -1.06
CA MET A 32 -28.71 10.31 -0.52
C MET A 32 -30.20 10.33 -0.90
N ALA A 33 -30.54 9.88 -2.11
CA ALA A 33 -31.92 9.87 -2.60
C ALA A 33 -32.76 8.70 -2.03
N SER A 34 -32.13 7.55 -1.75
CA SER A 34 -32.86 6.32 -1.44
C SER A 34 -32.80 5.88 0.01
N VAL A 35 -31.78 6.30 0.77
CA VAL A 35 -31.55 5.84 2.14
C VAL A 35 -31.90 6.96 3.13
N PRO A 36 -32.76 6.72 4.15
CA PRO A 36 -33.03 7.71 5.19
C PRO A 36 -31.77 8.14 5.95
N ALA A 37 -31.62 9.43 6.24
CA ALA A 37 -30.41 9.99 6.87
C ALA A 37 -30.10 9.39 8.26
N ASN A 38 -31.15 9.02 9.00
CA ASN A 38 -31.03 8.44 10.35
C ASN A 38 -30.95 6.91 10.36
N MET A 39 -30.82 6.27 9.19
CA MET A 39 -30.77 4.82 9.09
C MET A 39 -29.44 4.28 9.63
N ILE A 40 -29.51 3.44 10.66
CA ILE A 40 -28.37 2.70 11.21
C ILE A 40 -28.40 1.27 10.69
N ARG A 41 -27.26 0.75 10.26
CA ARG A 41 -27.12 -0.63 9.76
C ARG A 41 -25.85 -1.27 10.31
N ARG A 42 -25.84 -2.60 10.23
CA ARG A 42 -24.66 -3.44 10.41
C ARG A 42 -24.30 -4.03 9.05
N ALA A 43 -23.04 -3.97 8.70
CA ALA A 43 -22.47 -4.67 7.56
C ALA A 43 -21.23 -5.44 8.00
N HIS A 44 -20.83 -6.44 7.22
CA HIS A 44 -19.62 -7.21 7.47
C HIS A 44 -18.88 -7.46 6.16
N LEU A 45 -17.55 -7.49 6.24
CA LEU A 45 -16.71 -7.82 5.10
C LEU A 45 -16.44 -9.31 5.07
N ILE A 46 -16.96 -9.98 4.04
CA ILE A 46 -16.80 -11.44 3.82
C ILE A 46 -15.68 -11.67 2.84
N ILE A 47 -14.74 -12.55 3.21
CA ILE A 47 -13.66 -13.02 2.35
C ILE A 47 -14.24 -13.94 1.26
N LYS A 48 -13.88 -13.67 0.01
CA LYS A 48 -14.40 -14.41 -1.15
C LYS A 48 -13.44 -15.47 -1.67
N ASP A 49 -12.15 -15.40 -1.28
CA ASP A 49 -11.11 -16.32 -1.70
C ASP A 49 -10.06 -16.48 -0.61
N ASP A 50 -9.37 -17.63 -0.58
CA ASP A 50 -8.27 -17.86 0.36
C ASP A 50 -7.11 -16.92 0.03
N CYS A 51 -6.61 -16.17 1.02
CA CYS A 51 -5.56 -15.17 0.78
C CYS A 51 -4.81 -14.75 2.05
N ILE A 52 -3.72 -14.04 1.89
CA ILE A 52 -3.14 -13.21 2.95
C ILE A 52 -3.92 -11.90 2.99
N LEU A 53 -4.64 -11.66 4.07
CA LEU A 53 -5.45 -10.45 4.22
C LEU A 53 -4.56 -9.22 4.34
N ALA A 54 -4.89 -8.17 3.57
CA ALA A 54 -4.19 -6.89 3.66
C ALA A 54 -5.12 -5.71 3.38
N GLY A 55 -4.87 -4.60 4.07
CA GLY A 55 -5.63 -3.36 3.95
C GLY A 55 -6.71 -3.18 5.02
N VAL A 56 -6.74 -4.01 6.06
CA VAL A 56 -7.66 -3.83 7.21
C VAL A 56 -7.36 -2.50 7.92
N ASP A 57 -6.09 -2.24 8.25
CA ASP A 57 -5.69 -0.97 8.87
C ASP A 57 -6.05 0.24 7.99
N LEU A 58 -5.88 0.13 6.67
CA LEU A 58 -6.28 1.18 5.73
C LEU A 58 -7.81 1.36 5.72
N ALA A 59 -8.58 0.29 5.72
CA ALA A 59 -10.05 0.33 5.78
C ALA A 59 -10.56 1.06 7.03
N LEU A 60 -9.93 0.80 8.19
CA LEU A 60 -10.25 1.50 9.43
C LEU A 60 -9.99 3.02 9.32
N GLU A 61 -8.88 3.42 8.70
CA GLU A 61 -8.56 4.83 8.50
C GLU A 61 -9.54 5.49 7.52
N ILE A 62 -9.95 4.81 6.44
CA ILE A 62 -10.94 5.31 5.49
C ILE A 62 -12.28 5.57 6.19
N PHE A 63 -12.79 4.59 6.92
CA PHE A 63 -14.05 4.74 7.63
C PHE A 63 -13.99 5.84 8.69
N ARG A 64 -12.93 5.89 9.52
CA ARG A 64 -12.76 6.92 10.55
C ARG A 64 -12.59 8.34 9.96
N TYR A 65 -11.95 8.44 8.81
CA TYR A 65 -11.79 9.71 8.12
C TYR A 65 -13.13 10.26 7.65
N TYR A 66 -13.99 9.38 7.10
CA TYR A 66 -15.29 9.76 6.55
C TYR A 66 -16.36 9.96 7.63
N ASP A 67 -16.44 9.04 8.59
CA ASP A 67 -17.44 9.07 9.66
C ASP A 67 -16.85 8.47 10.96
N LYS A 68 -16.61 9.32 11.95
CA LYS A 68 -16.01 8.95 13.23
C LYS A 68 -16.95 8.16 14.15
N ASP A 69 -18.25 8.20 13.89
CA ASP A 69 -19.25 7.54 14.71
C ASP A 69 -19.45 6.06 14.32
N LEU A 70 -18.85 5.62 13.21
CA LEU A 70 -18.85 4.21 12.82
C LEU A 70 -18.08 3.37 13.85
N LYS A 71 -18.73 2.32 14.32
CA LYS A 71 -18.14 1.32 15.21
C LYS A 71 -17.68 0.12 14.38
N ILE A 72 -16.40 -0.21 14.48
CA ILE A 72 -15.79 -1.28 13.68
C ILE A 72 -15.20 -2.30 14.63
N ASP A 73 -15.63 -3.56 14.49
CA ASP A 73 -15.10 -4.71 15.22
C ASP A 73 -14.24 -5.56 14.28
N VAL A 74 -12.93 -5.63 14.55
CA VAL A 74 -11.95 -6.30 13.71
C VAL A 74 -11.76 -7.73 14.17
N LEU A 75 -12.13 -8.69 13.31
CA LEU A 75 -12.06 -10.11 13.55
C LEU A 75 -10.81 -10.76 12.96
N LYS A 76 -10.26 -10.20 11.89
CA LYS A 76 -9.03 -10.64 11.22
C LYS A 76 -8.13 -9.42 10.95
N LYS A 77 -6.82 -9.63 11.10
CA LYS A 77 -5.81 -8.56 10.96
C LYS A 77 -5.00 -8.70 9.68
N ASP A 78 -4.36 -7.62 9.29
CA ASP A 78 -3.38 -7.64 8.19
C ASP A 78 -2.29 -8.68 8.44
N GLY A 79 -1.98 -9.47 7.40
CA GLY A 79 -0.98 -10.54 7.42
C GLY A 79 -1.52 -11.92 7.83
N GLU A 80 -2.78 -12.03 8.29
CA GLU A 80 -3.37 -13.33 8.57
C GLU A 80 -3.74 -14.06 7.26
N PHE A 81 -3.49 -15.36 7.22
CA PHE A 81 -4.09 -16.22 6.19
C PHE A 81 -5.57 -16.41 6.52
N VAL A 82 -6.43 -16.06 5.60
CA VAL A 82 -7.89 -16.16 5.74
C VAL A 82 -8.49 -17.05 4.67
N LYS A 83 -9.62 -17.68 5.00
CA LYS A 83 -10.33 -18.57 4.11
C LYS A 83 -11.60 -17.93 3.55
N LYS A 84 -12.02 -18.41 2.41
CA LYS A 84 -13.33 -18.08 1.84
C LYS A 84 -14.43 -18.30 2.85
N GLY A 85 -15.25 -17.27 3.08
CA GLY A 85 -16.34 -17.27 4.06
C GLY A 85 -15.98 -16.65 5.41
N ASP A 86 -14.70 -16.44 5.72
CA ASP A 86 -14.30 -15.70 6.93
C ASP A 86 -14.82 -14.27 6.87
N ILE A 87 -15.07 -13.70 8.05
CA ILE A 87 -15.45 -12.29 8.22
C ILE A 87 -14.21 -11.53 8.69
N ALA A 88 -13.78 -10.52 7.95
CA ALA A 88 -12.62 -9.72 8.31
C ALA A 88 -12.93 -8.70 9.39
N PHE A 89 -14.05 -8.01 9.28
CA PHE A 89 -14.56 -7.07 10.29
C PHE A 89 -16.07 -6.85 10.12
N GLU A 90 -16.68 -6.35 11.17
CA GLU A 90 -18.04 -5.81 11.16
C GLU A 90 -18.01 -4.30 11.34
N VAL A 91 -18.93 -3.60 10.68
CA VAL A 91 -19.12 -2.15 10.82
C VAL A 91 -20.57 -1.86 11.16
N VAL A 92 -20.79 -0.97 12.15
CA VAL A 92 -22.12 -0.56 12.61
C VAL A 92 -22.18 0.97 12.68
N GLY A 93 -23.19 1.56 12.06
CA GLY A 93 -23.41 3.00 12.10
C GLY A 93 -24.28 3.48 10.94
N SER A 94 -24.06 4.72 10.49
CA SER A 94 -24.81 5.32 9.39
C SER A 94 -24.77 4.44 8.14
N ALA A 95 -25.96 4.02 7.68
CA ALA A 95 -26.07 3.25 6.44
C ALA A 95 -25.54 4.02 5.24
N ARG A 96 -25.71 5.35 5.23
CA ARG A 96 -25.16 6.22 4.19
C ARG A 96 -23.65 6.18 4.16
N SER A 97 -23.00 6.34 5.31
CA SER A 97 -21.53 6.33 5.41
C SER A 97 -20.93 4.98 5.00
N ILE A 98 -21.57 3.87 5.41
CA ILE A 98 -21.15 2.52 5.05
C ILE A 98 -21.22 2.32 3.53
N LEU A 99 -22.36 2.65 2.90
CA LEU A 99 -22.57 2.46 1.47
C LEU A 99 -21.60 3.33 0.64
N THR A 100 -21.43 4.58 1.01
CA THR A 100 -20.57 5.52 0.27
C THR A 100 -19.11 5.08 0.30
N MET A 101 -18.62 4.52 1.42
CA MET A 101 -17.22 4.09 1.55
C MET A 101 -16.96 2.64 1.13
N GLU A 102 -18.02 1.83 0.95
CA GLU A 102 -17.91 0.40 0.66
C GLU A 102 -16.97 0.10 -0.52
N ARG A 103 -17.21 0.74 -1.66
CA ARG A 103 -16.44 0.43 -2.88
C ARG A 103 -14.97 0.81 -2.76
N PHE A 104 -14.68 1.97 -2.16
CA PHE A 104 -13.31 2.40 -1.93
C PHE A 104 -12.55 1.43 -1.01
N VAL A 105 -13.16 1.04 0.12
CA VAL A 105 -12.58 0.05 1.04
C VAL A 105 -12.34 -1.28 0.34
N LEU A 106 -13.33 -1.81 -0.38
CA LEU A 106 -13.21 -3.08 -1.07
C LEU A 106 -12.12 -3.06 -2.15
N ASN A 107 -12.03 -1.99 -2.93
CA ASN A 107 -11.01 -1.86 -3.98
C ASN A 107 -9.59 -1.88 -3.37
N CYS A 108 -9.37 -1.15 -2.28
CA CYS A 108 -8.10 -1.13 -1.58
C CYS A 108 -7.75 -2.52 -1.01
N MET A 109 -8.66 -3.13 -0.27
CA MET A 109 -8.40 -4.41 0.38
C MET A 109 -8.21 -5.55 -0.61
N GLN A 110 -9.01 -5.62 -1.68
CA GLN A 110 -8.86 -6.63 -2.74
C GLN A 110 -7.49 -6.52 -3.42
N ARG A 111 -7.10 -5.30 -3.80
CA ARG A 111 -5.80 -5.06 -4.44
C ARG A 111 -4.65 -5.38 -3.51
N MET A 112 -4.70 -4.92 -2.27
CA MET A 112 -3.66 -5.16 -1.28
C MET A 112 -3.55 -6.64 -0.91
N SER A 113 -4.66 -7.34 -0.69
CA SER A 113 -4.65 -8.78 -0.37
C SER A 113 -4.10 -9.63 -1.51
N GLY A 114 -4.44 -9.31 -2.77
CA GLY A 114 -3.86 -9.98 -3.93
C GLY A 114 -2.33 -9.82 -4.00
N ILE A 115 -1.82 -8.60 -3.75
CA ILE A 115 -0.38 -8.33 -3.72
C ILE A 115 0.29 -9.03 -2.54
N ALA A 116 -0.31 -8.98 -1.34
CA ALA A 116 0.23 -9.62 -0.15
C ALA A 116 0.31 -11.15 -0.32
N THR A 117 -0.71 -11.76 -0.92
CA THR A 117 -0.74 -13.19 -1.21
C THR A 117 0.37 -13.57 -2.18
N TYR A 118 0.50 -12.85 -3.30
CA TYR A 118 1.57 -13.11 -4.27
C TYR A 118 2.97 -12.92 -3.66
N ALA A 119 3.15 -11.88 -2.85
CA ALA A 119 4.41 -11.64 -2.15
C ALA A 119 4.73 -12.79 -1.16
N HIS A 120 3.74 -13.23 -0.39
CA HIS A 120 3.87 -14.35 0.55
C HIS A 120 4.28 -15.65 -0.15
N ASP A 121 3.60 -16.00 -1.23
CA ASP A 121 3.91 -17.21 -1.99
C ASP A 121 5.30 -17.14 -2.61
N THR A 122 5.72 -15.96 -3.09
CA THR A 122 7.06 -15.75 -3.62
C THR A 122 8.14 -15.88 -2.54
N VAL A 123 7.90 -15.35 -1.33
CA VAL A 123 8.82 -15.48 -0.19
C VAL A 123 8.99 -16.94 0.22
N LYS A 124 7.92 -17.72 0.21
CA LYS A 124 7.97 -19.15 0.50
C LYS A 124 8.91 -19.94 -0.45
N LEU A 125 9.02 -19.53 -1.71
CA LEU A 125 9.90 -20.21 -2.67
C LEU A 125 11.39 -20.09 -2.32
N VAL A 126 11.77 -19.08 -1.53
CA VAL A 126 13.15 -18.83 -1.11
C VAL A 126 13.37 -19.11 0.38
N GLU A 127 12.39 -19.70 1.05
CA GLU A 127 12.48 -20.06 2.47
C GLU A 127 13.67 -21.01 2.72
N GLY A 128 14.38 -20.81 3.81
CA GLY A 128 15.59 -21.55 4.13
C GLY A 128 16.86 -21.07 3.42
N THR A 129 16.78 -20.06 2.56
CA THR A 129 17.94 -19.41 1.91
C THR A 129 18.22 -18.04 2.51
N ILE A 130 19.35 -17.40 2.14
CA ILE A 130 19.66 -16.01 2.50
C ILE A 130 19.00 -14.98 1.57
N THR A 131 18.29 -15.43 0.54
CA THR A 131 17.67 -14.58 -0.48
C THR A 131 16.52 -13.78 0.12
N LYS A 132 16.44 -12.50 -0.23
CA LYS A 132 15.35 -11.62 0.14
C LYS A 132 14.58 -11.18 -1.11
N ILE A 133 13.28 -11.24 -1.03
CA ILE A 133 12.41 -10.74 -2.10
C ILE A 133 12.17 -9.25 -1.86
N LEU A 134 12.45 -8.44 -2.88
CA LEU A 134 12.26 -6.99 -2.85
C LEU A 134 11.21 -6.57 -3.86
N ASP A 135 10.44 -5.56 -3.51
CA ASP A 135 9.54 -4.89 -4.45
C ASP A 135 10.29 -3.92 -5.39
N THR A 136 9.55 -3.25 -6.23
CA THR A 136 10.06 -2.25 -7.17
C THR A 136 9.23 -0.97 -7.15
N ARG A 137 9.65 0.04 -7.95
CA ARG A 137 8.85 1.24 -8.23
C ARG A 137 7.84 1.07 -9.38
N LYS A 138 7.69 -0.11 -9.94
CA LYS A 138 6.70 -0.43 -11.00
C LYS A 138 5.32 -0.64 -10.39
N THR A 139 4.81 0.39 -9.77
CA THR A 139 3.53 0.43 -9.05
C THR A 139 2.51 1.26 -9.81
N THR A 140 1.23 1.05 -9.51
CA THR A 140 0.14 1.91 -9.98
C THR A 140 0.39 3.35 -9.51
N PRO A 141 0.33 4.36 -10.38
CA PRO A 141 0.43 5.75 -9.97
C PRO A 141 -0.54 6.09 -8.84
N ASN A 142 -0.08 6.90 -7.88
CA ASN A 142 -0.80 7.31 -6.66
C ASN A 142 -1.18 6.18 -5.68
N PHE A 143 -1.04 4.91 -6.05
CA PHE A 143 -1.33 3.77 -5.16
C PHE A 143 -0.08 3.09 -4.59
N ARG A 144 1.12 3.63 -4.84
CA ARG A 144 2.42 3.04 -4.42
C ARG A 144 2.52 2.76 -2.93
N MET A 145 2.02 3.67 -2.09
CA MET A 145 2.05 3.49 -0.64
C MET A 145 1.33 2.20 -0.24
N CYS A 146 0.14 1.98 -0.75
CA CYS A 146 -0.67 0.79 -0.45
C CYS A 146 -0.08 -0.48 -1.05
N GLU A 147 0.43 -0.45 -2.29
CA GLU A 147 1.03 -1.62 -2.93
C GLU A 147 2.32 -2.07 -2.22
N LYS A 148 3.21 -1.12 -1.86
CA LYS A 148 4.41 -1.46 -1.10
C LYS A 148 4.09 -1.92 0.33
N TRP A 149 3.07 -1.35 0.95
CA TRP A 149 2.59 -1.80 2.25
C TRP A 149 2.06 -3.24 2.16
N ALA A 150 1.31 -3.58 1.12
CA ALA A 150 0.83 -4.94 0.89
C ALA A 150 1.98 -5.95 0.69
N VAL A 151 3.04 -5.57 -0.04
CA VAL A 151 4.26 -6.38 -0.17
C VAL A 151 4.89 -6.67 1.19
N TYR A 152 4.99 -5.66 2.05
CA TYR A 152 5.51 -5.80 3.41
C TYR A 152 4.62 -6.73 4.27
N ILE A 153 3.30 -6.59 4.17
CA ILE A 153 2.33 -7.47 4.86
C ILE A 153 2.50 -8.93 4.41
N GLY A 154 2.77 -9.17 3.14
CA GLY A 154 3.05 -10.50 2.58
C GLY A 154 4.39 -11.10 2.97
N GLY A 155 5.23 -10.37 3.74
CA GLY A 155 6.50 -10.87 4.26
C GLY A 155 7.72 -10.58 3.38
N ALA A 156 7.55 -9.92 2.23
CA ALA A 156 8.66 -9.44 1.43
C ALA A 156 9.17 -8.08 1.93
N GLN A 157 10.27 -7.59 1.38
CA GLN A 157 10.89 -6.34 1.80
C GLN A 157 10.65 -5.23 0.78
N ASN A 158 10.64 -3.98 1.25
CA ASN A 158 10.54 -2.84 0.38
C ASN A 158 11.93 -2.36 -0.07
N HIS A 159 12.11 -2.19 -1.36
CA HIS A 159 13.19 -1.39 -1.95
C HIS A 159 12.80 0.11 -1.89
N ARG A 160 13.65 1.00 -2.39
CA ARG A 160 13.40 2.46 -2.36
C ARG A 160 11.95 2.81 -2.72
N PHE A 161 11.40 3.75 -1.97
CA PHE A 161 10.03 4.21 -2.19
C PHE A 161 9.92 5.13 -3.41
N GLY A 162 10.89 6.03 -3.57
CA GLY A 162 10.91 7.01 -4.64
C GLY A 162 12.26 7.12 -5.35
N LEU A 163 12.51 8.26 -5.98
CA LEU A 163 13.83 8.61 -6.54
C LEU A 163 14.69 9.40 -5.55
N TYR A 164 14.12 9.73 -4.38
CA TYR A 164 14.68 10.64 -3.39
C TYR A 164 15.23 9.97 -2.13
N ASP A 165 14.89 8.71 -1.89
CA ASP A 165 15.23 7.98 -0.66
C ASP A 165 16.39 7.00 -0.82
N MET A 166 16.74 6.63 -2.07
CA MET A 166 17.91 5.81 -2.37
C MET A 166 18.41 6.09 -3.80
N ILE A 167 19.71 6.17 -3.98
CA ILE A 167 20.32 6.25 -5.32
C ILE A 167 20.40 4.84 -5.91
N MET A 168 19.99 4.70 -7.16
CA MET A 168 20.16 3.48 -7.95
C MET A 168 20.74 3.86 -9.30
N LEU A 169 22.00 3.49 -9.52
CA LEU A 169 22.68 3.64 -10.80
C LEU A 169 22.36 2.42 -11.68
N LYS A 170 21.95 2.70 -12.91
CA LYS A 170 21.59 1.70 -13.91
C LYS A 170 22.48 1.85 -15.14
N ASP A 171 22.36 0.92 -16.10
CA ASP A 171 23.08 0.93 -17.36
C ASP A 171 23.06 2.30 -18.03
N ASN A 172 21.90 2.89 -18.24
CA ASN A 172 21.78 4.22 -18.86
C ASN A 172 22.50 5.32 -18.08
N HIS A 173 22.52 5.26 -16.74
CA HIS A 173 23.26 6.24 -15.93
C HIS A 173 24.77 6.09 -16.17
N ASN A 174 25.25 4.86 -16.23
CA ASN A 174 26.67 4.55 -16.47
C ASN A 174 27.09 4.96 -17.89
N ASP A 175 26.28 4.65 -18.89
CA ASP A 175 26.52 5.01 -20.30
C ASP A 175 26.61 6.52 -20.47
N TYR A 176 25.66 7.27 -19.92
CA TYR A 176 25.62 8.74 -20.05
C TYR A 176 26.70 9.43 -19.21
N ALA A 177 27.14 8.85 -18.12
CA ALA A 177 28.23 9.38 -17.31
C ALA A 177 29.63 9.13 -17.90
N GLY A 178 29.75 8.28 -18.93
CA GLY A 178 31.02 7.86 -19.49
C GLY A 178 31.65 6.65 -18.79
N GLY A 179 30.84 5.81 -18.16
CA GLY A 179 31.21 4.55 -17.54
C GLY A 179 30.92 4.46 -16.04
N ILE A 180 31.02 3.26 -15.49
CA ILE A 180 30.70 2.95 -14.09
C ILE A 180 31.51 3.83 -13.12
N THR A 181 32.82 3.92 -13.31
CA THR A 181 33.71 4.72 -12.44
C THR A 181 33.31 6.19 -12.41
N ALA A 182 33.01 6.79 -13.58
CA ALA A 182 32.60 8.18 -13.68
C ALA A 182 31.24 8.39 -12.99
N SER A 183 30.28 7.50 -13.18
CA SER A 183 28.96 7.52 -12.59
C SER A 183 29.02 7.44 -11.04
N VAL A 184 29.79 6.50 -10.50
CA VAL A 184 29.98 6.37 -9.05
C VAL A 184 30.69 7.59 -8.44
N THR A 185 31.79 8.06 -9.09
CA THR A 185 32.54 9.22 -8.60
C THR A 185 31.67 10.49 -8.56
N SER A 186 30.88 10.73 -9.61
CA SER A 186 29.94 11.84 -9.66
C SER A 186 28.85 11.74 -8.60
N THR A 187 28.36 10.54 -8.35
CA THR A 187 27.35 10.27 -7.31
C THR A 187 27.89 10.56 -5.92
N VAL A 188 29.09 10.07 -5.58
CA VAL A 188 29.74 10.36 -4.28
C VAL A 188 29.95 11.86 -4.08
N LYS A 189 30.42 12.56 -5.11
CA LYS A 189 30.58 14.01 -5.06
C LYS A 189 29.24 14.71 -4.81
N TYR A 190 28.19 14.35 -5.54
CA TYR A 190 26.85 14.89 -5.38
C TYR A 190 26.28 14.69 -3.96
N LEU A 191 26.45 13.47 -3.39
CA LEU A 191 25.98 13.17 -2.03
C LEU A 191 26.66 14.07 -0.98
N LYS A 192 28.00 14.25 -1.08
CA LYS A 192 28.76 15.14 -0.20
C LYS A 192 28.28 16.60 -0.31
N GLU A 193 28.12 17.11 -1.52
CA GLU A 193 27.65 18.48 -1.78
C GLU A 193 26.24 18.74 -1.25
N LYS A 194 25.39 17.71 -1.21
CA LYS A 194 24.01 17.78 -0.71
C LYS A 194 23.86 17.43 0.76
N GLY A 195 24.93 17.05 1.47
CA GLY A 195 24.87 16.60 2.86
C GLY A 195 24.03 15.34 3.05
N LYS A 196 24.07 14.44 2.05
CA LYS A 196 23.31 13.18 2.04
C LYS A 196 24.23 11.95 2.07
N ASP A 197 25.32 12.04 2.80
CA ASP A 197 26.33 10.96 2.88
C ASP A 197 25.79 9.64 3.42
N SER A 198 24.70 9.69 4.22
CA SER A 198 23.99 8.51 4.75
C SER A 198 22.95 7.92 3.80
N THR A 199 22.77 8.51 2.60
CA THR A 199 21.82 7.98 1.62
C THR A 199 22.32 6.66 1.05
N GLU A 200 21.50 5.62 1.15
CA GLU A 200 21.82 4.32 0.56
C GLU A 200 22.00 4.44 -0.95
N CYS A 201 23.00 3.74 -1.46
CA CYS A 201 23.32 3.70 -2.89
C CYS A 201 23.37 2.25 -3.36
N SER A 202 22.61 1.91 -4.38
CA SER A 202 22.69 0.62 -5.05
C SER A 202 23.13 0.80 -6.50
N LEU A 203 23.97 -0.14 -6.97
CA LEU A 203 24.39 -0.23 -8.35
C LEU A 203 23.69 -1.43 -9.00
N ASP A 204 22.89 -1.19 -10.01
CA ASP A 204 22.25 -2.22 -10.83
C ASP A 204 23.15 -2.49 -12.02
N ILE A 205 23.89 -3.61 -11.97
CA ILE A 205 24.74 -4.06 -13.06
C ILE A 205 23.96 -5.15 -13.80
N MET A 206 23.27 -4.77 -14.86
CA MET A 206 22.69 -5.74 -15.78
C MET A 206 23.77 -6.17 -16.78
N ASP A 207 24.17 -7.47 -16.71
CA ASP A 207 24.97 -8.08 -17.76
C ASP A 207 24.12 -8.19 -19.02
N ARG A 208 24.40 -7.33 -20.00
CA ARG A 208 23.81 -7.44 -21.34
C ARG A 208 24.60 -8.50 -22.11
N ARG A 209 24.23 -9.78 -21.91
CA ARG A 209 24.63 -10.84 -22.87
C ARG A 209 23.57 -10.97 -23.95
#